data_b02ce19ef843d0f6f369519d307f65eb
#
_entry.id   b02ce19ef843d0f6f369519d307f65eb
#
_cell.length_a   1.000
_cell.length_b   1.000
_cell.length_c   1.000
_cell.angle_alpha   90.00
_cell.angle_beta   90.00
_cell.angle_gamma   90.00
#
_symmetry.space_group_name_H-M   'P 1'
#
loop_
_entity.id
_entity.type
_entity.pdbx_description
1 polymer ?
#
loop_
_entity_poly.entity_id
_entity_poly.type
_entity_poly.pdbx_seq_one_letter_code
_entity_poly.pdbx_strand_id
1 'polypeptide(L)'
;MIIGVPKEIKNHEYRVGMVPASVRELTARNHTVFVQSGAGNGIGFSDADYLAAGAEILASAAEVFAKAEMIVKVKEPQAVERAMLRPGQTLFTYLHLAPDLAQTQDLIDSGAVCIAYETVTDGRGGLPLLAPMSEVAGRMSIQAGAQALEKSRGGSGVLLGGVPGVEPAKVVIIGGGVVGSNAARMAVGLRADVTILDNNVDTLRRLDSEFQGAAKVVYSNRETLERHLLAADLVIGGVLVPGATAPKLVSRDHISRMKPGAAIVDVAIDQGGCVETSHATTHEDPTFIVDEVVHYCVANMPGAVARTSTVALNNATLPFIIKLAEQGYRNALLADPHLLHGLNVMAGKITCKEVAVAHNLAYTDPLTLLN
;
A
#
# COMPACT_ATOMS: atom_id res chain seq x y z
N MET A 1 21.87 -15.29 -10.00
CA MET A 1 21.05 -15.42 -8.78
C MET A 1 19.82 -16.25 -9.08
N ILE A 2 19.37 -17.02 -8.10
CA ILE A 2 18.12 -17.79 -8.15
C ILE A 2 17.05 -17.03 -7.40
N ILE A 3 15.96 -16.66 -8.09
CA ILE A 3 14.87 -15.85 -7.55
C ILE A 3 13.62 -16.70 -7.43
N GLY A 4 12.93 -16.63 -6.30
CA GLY A 4 11.70 -17.37 -6.02
C GLY A 4 10.49 -16.46 -5.87
N VAL A 5 9.41 -16.83 -6.52
CA VAL A 5 8.13 -16.15 -6.47
C VAL A 5 7.05 -17.12 -5.97
N PRO A 6 6.80 -17.18 -4.66
CA PRO A 6 5.75 -18.02 -4.13
C PRO A 6 4.37 -17.40 -4.43
N LYS A 7 3.33 -18.24 -4.35
CA LYS A 7 1.95 -17.79 -4.36
C LYS A 7 1.61 -17.14 -3.03
N GLU A 8 0.91 -16.00 -3.07
CA GLU A 8 0.41 -15.35 -1.86
C GLU A 8 -0.69 -16.21 -1.19
N ILE A 9 -0.62 -16.30 0.13
CA ILE A 9 -1.52 -17.15 0.93
C ILE A 9 -2.34 -16.36 1.96
N LYS A 10 -2.10 -15.05 2.10
CA LYS A 10 -2.91 -14.20 2.96
C LYS A 10 -4.34 -14.12 2.40
N ASN A 11 -5.33 -14.07 3.29
CA ASN A 11 -6.73 -14.00 2.86
C ASN A 11 -6.98 -12.80 1.93
N HIS A 12 -7.71 -13.02 0.83
CA HIS A 12 -7.98 -12.03 -0.22
C HIS A 12 -6.73 -11.35 -0.82
N GLU A 13 -5.58 -12.03 -0.81
CA GLU A 13 -4.40 -11.58 -1.52
C GLU A 13 -4.26 -12.36 -2.84
N TYR A 14 -4.54 -11.68 -3.93
CA TYR A 14 -4.53 -12.23 -5.28
C TYR A 14 -3.37 -11.72 -6.13
N ARG A 15 -2.58 -10.78 -5.59
CA ARG A 15 -1.39 -10.23 -6.27
C ARG A 15 -0.28 -11.28 -6.30
N VAL A 16 0.77 -11.02 -7.05
CA VAL A 16 1.98 -11.87 -7.14
C VAL A 16 3.23 -10.99 -7.19
N GLY A 17 4.33 -11.45 -6.63
CA GLY A 17 5.58 -10.70 -6.53
C GLY A 17 6.18 -10.28 -7.87
N MET A 18 5.95 -11.07 -8.94
CA MET A 18 6.45 -10.77 -10.28
C MET A 18 5.48 -11.19 -11.36
N VAL A 19 5.37 -10.38 -12.42
CA VAL A 19 4.63 -10.70 -13.65
C VAL A 19 5.54 -11.36 -14.68
N PRO A 20 5.01 -12.10 -15.69
CA PRO A 20 5.81 -12.73 -16.74
C PRO A 20 6.77 -11.78 -17.46
N ALA A 21 6.35 -10.53 -17.71
CA ALA A 21 7.23 -9.53 -18.32
C ALA A 21 8.50 -9.26 -17.50
N SER A 22 8.39 -9.16 -16.18
CA SER A 22 9.54 -8.97 -15.29
C SER A 22 10.41 -10.22 -15.16
N VAL A 23 9.80 -11.40 -15.19
CA VAL A 23 10.52 -12.66 -15.27
C VAL A 23 11.40 -12.68 -16.51
N ARG A 24 10.85 -12.31 -17.68
CA ARG A 24 11.60 -12.26 -18.94
C ARG A 24 12.81 -11.32 -18.87
N GLU A 25 12.70 -10.19 -18.16
CA GLU A 25 13.82 -9.28 -17.96
C GLU A 25 14.97 -9.91 -17.15
N LEU A 26 14.64 -10.72 -16.16
CA LEU A 26 15.63 -11.41 -15.32
C LEU A 26 16.25 -12.62 -16.04
N THR A 27 15.45 -13.42 -16.72
CA THR A 27 15.94 -14.58 -17.48
C THR A 27 16.84 -14.16 -18.66
N ALA A 28 16.53 -13.03 -19.31
CA ALA A 28 17.40 -12.43 -20.33
C ALA A 28 18.77 -11.97 -19.78
N ARG A 29 18.88 -11.78 -18.46
CA ARG A 29 20.11 -11.44 -17.73
C ARG A 29 20.79 -12.67 -17.11
N ASN A 30 20.41 -13.88 -17.53
CA ASN A 30 20.92 -15.16 -17.01
C ASN A 30 20.62 -15.41 -15.51
N HIS A 31 19.55 -14.85 -14.98
CA HIS A 31 19.03 -15.24 -13.66
C HIS A 31 18.01 -16.37 -13.83
N THR A 32 17.97 -17.26 -12.85
CA THR A 32 16.95 -18.32 -12.79
C THR A 32 15.78 -17.82 -11.96
N VAL A 33 14.56 -17.98 -12.47
CA VAL A 33 13.34 -17.57 -11.75
C VAL A 33 12.45 -18.81 -11.54
N PHE A 34 12.20 -19.14 -10.29
CA PHE A 34 11.23 -20.15 -9.88
C PHE A 34 9.91 -19.48 -9.50
N VAL A 35 8.81 -19.95 -10.05
CA VAL A 35 7.46 -19.46 -9.73
C VAL A 35 6.64 -20.64 -9.21
N GLN A 36 5.95 -20.45 -8.09
CA GLN A 36 5.04 -21.48 -7.60
C GLN A 36 3.85 -21.63 -8.55
N SER A 37 3.46 -22.87 -8.83
CA SER A 37 2.28 -23.16 -9.66
C SER A 37 1.03 -22.43 -9.20
N GLY A 38 0.36 -21.78 -10.13
CA GLY A 38 -0.84 -20.99 -9.90
C GLY A 38 -0.63 -19.66 -9.18
N ALA A 39 0.61 -19.18 -9.01
CA ALA A 39 0.88 -17.92 -8.33
C ALA A 39 0.24 -16.69 -9.04
N GLY A 40 0.20 -16.70 -10.37
CA GLY A 40 -0.38 -15.62 -11.18
C GLY A 40 -1.87 -15.75 -11.49
N ASN A 41 -2.52 -16.85 -11.10
CA ASN A 41 -3.91 -17.14 -11.51
C ASN A 41 -4.89 -16.03 -11.08
N GLY A 42 -4.70 -15.46 -9.88
CA GLY A 42 -5.55 -14.40 -9.34
C GLY A 42 -5.55 -13.09 -10.14
N ILE A 43 -4.56 -12.91 -11.02
CA ILE A 43 -4.42 -11.73 -11.89
C ILE A 43 -4.46 -12.07 -13.38
N GLY A 44 -4.81 -13.31 -13.71
CA GLY A 44 -4.99 -13.77 -15.09
C GLY A 44 -3.69 -14.10 -15.82
N PHE A 45 -2.62 -14.47 -15.11
CA PHE A 45 -1.41 -15.07 -15.68
C PHE A 45 -1.32 -16.53 -15.28
N SER A 46 -1.27 -17.41 -16.28
CA SER A 46 -1.15 -18.86 -16.12
C SER A 46 0.31 -19.29 -15.93
N ASP A 47 0.51 -20.52 -15.47
CA ASP A 47 1.85 -21.12 -15.43
C ASP A 47 2.51 -21.15 -16.81
N ALA A 48 1.72 -21.32 -17.89
CA ALA A 48 2.22 -21.28 -19.27
C ALA A 48 2.79 -19.91 -19.65
N ASP A 49 2.22 -18.80 -19.15
CA ASP A 49 2.73 -17.45 -19.40
C ASP A 49 4.10 -17.25 -18.73
N TYR A 50 4.30 -17.80 -17.53
CA TYR A 50 5.57 -17.77 -16.83
C TYR A 50 6.64 -18.67 -17.49
N LEU A 51 6.25 -19.87 -17.94
CA LEU A 51 7.12 -20.75 -18.71
C LEU A 51 7.59 -20.08 -20.02
N ALA A 52 6.67 -19.42 -20.73
CA ALA A 52 7.00 -18.67 -21.94
C ALA A 52 7.93 -17.48 -21.67
N ALA A 53 7.92 -16.93 -20.47
CA ALA A 53 8.86 -15.91 -20.01
C ALA A 53 10.21 -16.46 -19.55
N GLY A 54 10.40 -17.78 -19.55
CA GLY A 54 11.63 -18.45 -19.15
C GLY A 54 11.72 -18.83 -17.67
N ALA A 55 10.63 -18.75 -16.91
CA ALA A 55 10.58 -19.27 -15.55
C ALA A 55 10.50 -20.81 -15.53
N GLU A 56 10.89 -21.38 -14.38
CA GLU A 56 10.58 -22.76 -14.03
C GLU A 56 9.44 -22.79 -13.01
N ILE A 57 8.45 -23.67 -13.22
CA ILE A 57 7.30 -23.80 -12.31
C ILE A 57 7.61 -24.88 -11.26
N LEU A 58 7.44 -24.54 -9.98
CA LEU A 58 7.56 -25.45 -8.86
C LEU A 58 6.20 -25.73 -8.22
N ALA A 59 5.99 -26.94 -7.73
CA ALA A 59 4.69 -27.36 -7.24
C ALA A 59 4.27 -26.67 -5.91
N SER A 60 5.25 -26.33 -5.06
CA SER A 60 4.99 -25.84 -3.70
C SER A 60 5.84 -24.64 -3.31
N ALA A 61 5.34 -23.86 -2.33
CA ALA A 61 6.11 -22.79 -1.71
C ALA A 61 7.40 -23.33 -1.07
N ALA A 62 7.35 -24.50 -0.44
CA ALA A 62 8.52 -25.12 0.20
C ALA A 62 9.66 -25.35 -0.80
N GLU A 63 9.37 -25.79 -2.02
CA GLU A 63 10.38 -25.95 -3.07
C GLU A 63 10.94 -24.59 -3.52
N VAL A 64 10.07 -23.57 -3.63
CA VAL A 64 10.50 -22.21 -4.01
C VAL A 64 11.44 -21.65 -2.94
N PHE A 65 11.06 -21.71 -1.65
CA PHE A 65 11.89 -21.20 -0.55
C PHE A 65 13.20 -21.96 -0.41
N ALA A 66 13.18 -23.28 -0.59
CA ALA A 66 14.38 -24.11 -0.47
C ALA A 66 15.43 -23.81 -1.56
N LYS A 67 15.00 -23.52 -2.79
CA LYS A 67 15.90 -23.33 -3.93
C LYS A 67 16.36 -21.88 -4.12
N ALA A 68 15.51 -20.89 -3.81
CA ALA A 68 15.78 -19.50 -4.11
C ALA A 68 16.83 -18.89 -3.17
N GLU A 69 17.65 -18.00 -3.71
CA GLU A 69 18.54 -17.09 -2.97
C GLU A 69 17.83 -15.83 -2.55
N MET A 70 16.86 -15.36 -3.37
CA MET A 70 16.00 -14.23 -3.09
C MET A 70 14.53 -14.60 -3.29
N ILE A 71 13.71 -14.33 -2.29
CA ILE A 71 12.25 -14.46 -2.35
C ILE A 71 11.65 -13.08 -2.62
N VAL A 72 10.81 -12.99 -3.65
CA VAL A 72 10.07 -11.78 -4.02
C VAL A 72 8.58 -12.02 -3.82
N LYS A 73 7.96 -11.26 -2.93
CA LYS A 73 6.54 -11.34 -2.57
C LYS A 73 5.87 -9.97 -2.67
N VAL A 74 4.59 -9.92 -2.41
CA VAL A 74 3.83 -8.69 -2.23
C VAL A 74 3.60 -8.41 -0.75
N LYS A 75 2.96 -9.34 -0.03
CA LYS A 75 2.62 -9.18 1.38
C LYS A 75 3.63 -9.85 2.30
N GLU A 76 3.57 -9.42 3.55
CA GLU A 76 4.37 -9.98 4.64
C GLU A 76 4.23 -11.51 4.68
N PRO A 77 5.34 -12.25 4.89
CA PRO A 77 5.31 -13.69 4.94
C PRO A 77 4.49 -14.18 6.13
N GLN A 78 3.56 -15.10 5.88
CA GLN A 78 2.77 -15.72 6.92
C GLN A 78 3.62 -16.71 7.75
N ALA A 79 3.16 -17.11 8.94
CA ALA A 79 3.95 -17.95 9.87
C ALA A 79 4.57 -19.20 9.20
N VAL A 80 3.79 -19.87 8.35
CA VAL A 80 4.27 -21.05 7.61
C VAL A 80 5.36 -20.71 6.59
N GLU A 81 5.37 -19.50 6.04
CA GLU A 81 6.39 -19.03 5.10
C GLU A 81 7.64 -18.56 5.85
N ARG A 82 7.47 -17.88 7.00
CA ARG A 82 8.60 -17.47 7.86
C ARG A 82 9.43 -18.64 8.32
N ALA A 83 8.77 -19.77 8.64
CA ALA A 83 9.43 -21.01 9.02
C ALA A 83 10.27 -21.65 7.90
N MET A 84 10.08 -21.27 6.63
CA MET A 84 10.85 -21.74 5.48
C MET A 84 12.04 -20.84 5.14
N LEU A 85 12.15 -19.68 5.75
CA LEU A 85 13.29 -18.77 5.55
C LEU A 85 14.55 -19.35 6.18
N ARG A 86 15.68 -19.01 5.59
CA ARG A 86 17.01 -19.51 6.04
C ARG A 86 18.04 -18.39 6.13
N PRO A 87 19.08 -18.56 6.94
CA PRO A 87 20.12 -17.56 7.10
C PRO A 87 20.73 -17.11 5.77
N GLY A 88 20.86 -15.80 5.58
CA GLY A 88 21.42 -15.19 4.38
C GLY A 88 20.51 -15.15 3.16
N GLN A 89 19.35 -15.79 3.19
CA GLN A 89 18.35 -15.68 2.12
C GLN A 89 17.74 -14.27 2.11
N THR A 90 17.67 -13.66 0.94
CA THR A 90 17.05 -12.32 0.81
C THR A 90 15.53 -12.46 0.70
N LEU A 91 14.79 -11.71 1.50
CA LEU A 91 13.35 -11.53 1.40
C LEU A 91 13.07 -10.09 1.00
N PHE A 92 12.42 -9.86 -0.15
CA PHE A 92 12.10 -8.55 -0.68
C PHE A 92 10.58 -8.44 -0.87
N THR A 93 9.90 -7.70 0.00
CA THR A 93 8.43 -7.64 0.10
C THR A 93 7.98 -6.49 1.02
N TYR A 94 6.68 -6.22 1.13
CA TYR A 94 6.15 -5.46 2.28
C TYR A 94 6.27 -6.30 3.54
N LEU A 95 6.69 -5.69 4.64
CA LEU A 95 6.87 -6.36 5.92
C LEU A 95 5.92 -5.87 7.01
N HIS A 96 5.72 -4.55 7.13
CA HIS A 96 4.88 -3.94 8.17
C HIS A 96 5.18 -4.44 9.58
N LEU A 97 6.46 -4.41 9.99
CA LEU A 97 6.93 -5.04 11.22
C LEU A 97 6.46 -4.33 12.50
N ALA A 98 6.32 -3.01 12.48
CA ALA A 98 6.01 -2.23 13.68
C ALA A 98 4.74 -2.67 14.45
N PRO A 99 3.64 -3.13 13.82
CA PRO A 99 2.47 -3.64 14.53
C PRO A 99 2.55 -5.13 14.89
N ASP A 100 3.53 -5.91 14.41
CA ASP A 100 3.56 -7.37 14.54
C ASP A 100 4.88 -7.87 15.16
N LEU A 101 4.89 -7.99 16.50
CA LEU A 101 6.04 -8.50 17.24
C LEU A 101 6.36 -9.96 16.89
N ALA A 102 5.34 -10.80 16.68
CA ALA A 102 5.56 -12.22 16.40
C ALA A 102 6.26 -12.41 15.04
N GLN A 103 5.80 -11.69 14.01
CA GLN A 103 6.47 -11.69 12.71
C GLN A 103 7.91 -11.14 12.82
N THR A 104 8.09 -10.05 13.56
CA THR A 104 9.41 -9.44 13.77
C THR A 104 10.37 -10.44 14.39
N GLN A 105 9.94 -11.17 15.43
CA GLN A 105 10.76 -12.18 16.10
C GLN A 105 11.10 -13.36 15.17
N ASP A 106 10.11 -13.89 14.44
CA ASP A 106 10.34 -15.00 13.50
C ASP A 106 11.36 -14.61 12.42
N LEU A 107 11.32 -13.35 11.93
CA LEU A 107 12.29 -12.88 10.94
C LEU A 107 13.71 -12.70 11.54
N ILE A 108 13.80 -12.23 12.78
CA ILE A 108 15.07 -12.19 13.51
C ILE A 108 15.65 -13.60 13.63
N ASP A 109 14.84 -14.56 14.08
CA ASP A 109 15.27 -15.95 14.33
C ASP A 109 15.64 -16.70 13.05
N SER A 110 15.03 -16.34 11.91
CA SER A 110 15.34 -16.91 10.59
C SER A 110 16.76 -16.63 10.10
N GLY A 111 17.37 -15.53 10.56
CA GLY A 111 18.66 -15.05 10.07
C GLY A 111 18.64 -14.57 8.60
N ALA A 112 17.49 -14.41 8.01
CA ALA A 112 17.30 -13.91 6.65
C ALA A 112 17.67 -12.42 6.53
N VAL A 113 17.87 -11.96 5.29
CA VAL A 113 18.07 -10.55 4.94
C VAL A 113 16.75 -9.99 4.47
N CYS A 114 16.04 -9.25 5.33
CA CYS A 114 14.68 -8.78 5.08
C CYS A 114 14.69 -7.31 4.65
N ILE A 115 14.34 -7.08 3.40
CA ILE A 115 14.30 -5.75 2.78
C ILE A 115 12.84 -5.41 2.53
N ALA A 116 12.34 -4.39 3.26
CA ALA A 116 10.96 -3.93 3.23
C ALA A 116 10.73 -2.92 2.10
N TYR A 117 9.70 -3.11 1.29
CA TYR A 117 9.32 -2.15 0.25
C TYR A 117 8.97 -0.78 0.83
N GLU A 118 8.21 -0.76 1.93
CA GLU A 118 7.65 0.46 2.52
C GLU A 118 8.67 1.37 3.19
N THR A 119 9.90 0.91 3.40
CA THR A 119 10.97 1.73 3.99
C THR A 119 12.06 2.13 3.00
N VAL A 120 12.01 1.63 1.76
CA VAL A 120 12.87 2.14 0.67
C VAL A 120 12.48 3.58 0.36
N THR A 121 13.47 4.48 0.36
CA THR A 121 13.26 5.91 0.10
C THR A 121 13.74 6.32 -1.30
N ASP A 122 13.55 7.59 -1.63
CA ASP A 122 14.16 8.24 -2.79
C ASP A 122 14.84 9.55 -2.39
N GLY A 123 15.61 10.15 -3.31
CA GLY A 123 16.31 11.41 -3.07
C GLY A 123 15.40 12.64 -2.88
N ARG A 124 14.08 12.47 -2.94
CA ARG A 124 13.09 13.54 -2.79
C ARG A 124 12.24 13.36 -1.50
N GLY A 125 12.61 12.41 -0.65
CA GLY A 125 11.86 12.08 0.57
C GLY A 125 10.59 11.26 0.33
N GLY A 126 10.43 10.68 -0.86
CA GLY A 126 9.33 9.77 -1.21
C GLY A 126 9.62 8.32 -0.85
N LEU A 127 8.56 7.49 -0.95
CA LEU A 127 8.60 6.04 -0.74
C LEU A 127 8.23 5.35 -2.07
N PRO A 128 9.19 5.16 -2.99
CA PRO A 128 8.92 4.79 -4.38
C PRO A 128 8.26 3.42 -4.52
N LEU A 129 8.45 2.51 -3.58
CA LEU A 129 7.84 1.17 -3.62
C LEU A 129 6.50 1.11 -2.89
N LEU A 130 6.17 2.12 -2.06
CA LEU A 130 4.85 2.27 -1.44
C LEU A 130 3.90 3.11 -2.33
N ALA A 131 4.44 4.07 -3.06
CA ALA A 131 3.67 5.00 -3.89
C ALA A 131 2.67 4.31 -4.84
N PRO A 132 3.01 3.22 -5.57
CA PRO A 132 2.05 2.55 -6.46
C PRO A 132 0.80 2.05 -5.75
N MET A 133 0.94 1.55 -4.52
CA MET A 133 -0.22 1.09 -3.73
C MET A 133 -1.05 2.26 -3.20
N SER A 134 -0.40 3.34 -2.82
CA SER A 134 -1.07 4.60 -2.45
C SER A 134 -1.82 5.22 -3.62
N GLU A 135 -1.29 5.15 -4.83
CA GLU A 135 -1.97 5.61 -6.05
C GLU A 135 -3.21 4.77 -6.35
N VAL A 136 -3.10 3.44 -6.27
CA VAL A 136 -4.23 2.53 -6.46
C VAL A 136 -5.29 2.76 -5.39
N ALA A 137 -4.90 2.84 -4.11
CA ALA A 137 -5.83 3.08 -3.01
C ALA A 137 -6.57 4.40 -3.15
N GLY A 138 -5.86 5.49 -3.51
CA GLY A 138 -6.46 6.79 -3.75
C GLY A 138 -7.50 6.77 -4.88
N ARG A 139 -7.20 6.13 -5.99
CA ARG A 139 -8.14 6.01 -7.12
C ARG A 139 -9.33 5.12 -6.75
N MET A 140 -9.08 4.01 -6.09
CA MET A 140 -10.11 3.08 -5.65
C MET A 140 -11.04 3.67 -4.59
N SER A 141 -10.55 4.61 -3.75
CA SER A 141 -11.36 5.25 -2.72
C SER A 141 -12.59 5.97 -3.29
N ILE A 142 -12.47 6.54 -4.48
CA ILE A 142 -13.60 7.21 -5.15
C ILE A 142 -14.58 6.18 -5.73
N GLN A 143 -14.10 5.06 -6.26
CA GLN A 143 -14.95 3.97 -6.72
C GLN A 143 -15.75 3.37 -5.56
N ALA A 144 -15.10 3.07 -4.43
CA ALA A 144 -15.73 2.55 -3.23
C ALA A 144 -16.69 3.57 -2.60
N GLY A 145 -16.28 4.84 -2.55
CA GLY A 145 -17.12 5.93 -2.04
C GLY A 145 -18.37 6.18 -2.88
N ALA A 146 -18.26 6.10 -4.20
CA ALA A 146 -19.41 6.21 -5.09
C ALA A 146 -20.43 5.10 -4.83
N GLN A 147 -19.97 3.87 -4.65
CA GLN A 147 -20.83 2.74 -4.30
C GLN A 147 -21.46 2.89 -2.91
N ALA A 148 -20.70 3.39 -1.93
CA ALA A 148 -21.19 3.60 -0.56
C ALA A 148 -22.33 4.66 -0.50
N LEU A 149 -22.38 5.59 -1.45
CA LEU A 149 -23.45 6.58 -1.56
C LEU A 149 -24.78 6.01 -2.11
N GLU A 150 -24.78 4.78 -2.64
CA GLU A 150 -26.00 4.15 -3.15
C GLU A 150 -26.98 3.82 -2.01
N LYS A 151 -28.29 3.94 -2.28
CA LYS A 151 -29.33 3.63 -1.26
C LYS A 151 -29.26 2.20 -0.75
N SER A 152 -28.91 1.25 -1.59
CA SER A 152 -28.74 -0.17 -1.26
C SER A 152 -27.61 -0.41 -0.21
N ARG A 153 -26.69 0.54 -0.05
CA ARG A 153 -25.58 0.49 0.90
C ARG A 153 -25.77 1.37 2.14
N GLY A 154 -26.97 1.97 2.28
CA GLY A 154 -27.23 2.92 3.35
C GLY A 154 -26.87 4.37 3.01
N GLY A 155 -26.36 4.62 1.82
CA GLY A 155 -25.97 5.95 1.35
C GLY A 155 -27.16 6.88 1.07
N SER A 156 -26.85 8.17 0.86
CA SER A 156 -27.85 9.23 0.60
C SER A 156 -28.54 9.11 -0.76
N GLY A 157 -28.00 8.31 -1.69
CA GLY A 157 -28.51 8.17 -3.06
C GLY A 157 -28.04 9.31 -3.99
N VAL A 158 -26.92 9.94 -3.69
CA VAL A 158 -26.32 11.03 -4.49
C VAL A 158 -25.35 10.44 -5.51
N LEU A 159 -25.44 10.91 -6.76
CA LEU A 159 -24.50 10.56 -7.82
C LEU A 159 -23.32 11.54 -7.83
N LEU A 160 -22.07 11.04 -7.85
CA LEU A 160 -20.87 11.90 -7.73
C LEU A 160 -20.86 13.05 -8.73
N GLY A 161 -21.13 12.78 -10.01
CA GLY A 161 -21.06 13.81 -11.05
C GLY A 161 -22.35 14.62 -11.26
N GLY A 162 -23.41 14.34 -10.50
CA GLY A 162 -24.74 14.88 -10.79
C GLY A 162 -25.24 14.51 -12.18
N VAL A 163 -26.25 15.23 -12.65
CA VAL A 163 -26.76 15.19 -14.04
C VAL A 163 -27.21 16.57 -14.45
N PRO A 164 -27.48 16.87 -15.73
CA PRO A 164 -27.99 18.17 -16.12
C PRO A 164 -29.22 18.59 -15.31
N GLY A 165 -29.11 19.72 -14.60
CA GLY A 165 -30.12 20.24 -13.68
C GLY A 165 -30.03 19.75 -12.23
N VAL A 166 -29.06 18.87 -11.91
CA VAL A 166 -28.78 18.38 -10.55
C VAL A 166 -27.31 18.58 -10.22
N GLU A 167 -27.02 19.20 -9.08
CA GLU A 167 -25.66 19.47 -8.64
C GLU A 167 -24.87 18.18 -8.38
N PRO A 168 -23.54 18.18 -8.60
CA PRO A 168 -22.67 17.06 -8.25
C PRO A 168 -22.51 16.93 -6.73
N ALA A 169 -22.10 15.74 -6.29
CA ALA A 169 -21.75 15.47 -4.91
C ALA A 169 -20.52 16.27 -4.46
N LYS A 170 -20.51 16.67 -3.19
CA LYS A 170 -19.36 17.32 -2.54
C LYS A 170 -18.43 16.27 -1.99
N VAL A 171 -17.23 16.18 -2.59
CA VAL A 171 -16.17 15.26 -2.18
C VAL A 171 -15.10 16.05 -1.42
N VAL A 172 -14.84 15.65 -0.18
CA VAL A 172 -13.80 16.24 0.67
C VAL A 172 -12.69 15.24 0.87
N ILE A 173 -11.47 15.65 0.55
CA ILE A 173 -10.27 14.81 0.65
C ILE A 173 -9.36 15.39 1.72
N ILE A 174 -9.08 14.62 2.76
CA ILE A 174 -8.22 14.99 3.88
C ILE A 174 -6.82 14.44 3.63
N GLY A 175 -5.86 15.32 3.38
CA GLY A 175 -4.49 15.00 2.98
C GLY A 175 -4.29 15.04 1.47
N GLY A 176 -3.36 15.89 1.01
CA GLY A 176 -3.00 16.10 -0.40
C GLY A 176 -1.78 15.29 -0.87
N GLY A 177 -1.40 14.25 -0.13
CA GLY A 177 -0.32 13.33 -0.50
C GLY A 177 -0.63 12.45 -1.71
N VAL A 178 0.06 11.31 -1.85
CA VAL A 178 -0.13 10.39 -2.99
C VAL A 178 -1.56 9.87 -3.05
N VAL A 179 -2.12 9.40 -1.94
CA VAL A 179 -3.50 8.92 -1.84
C VAL A 179 -4.48 10.02 -2.25
N GLY A 180 -4.41 11.18 -1.58
CA GLY A 180 -5.39 12.24 -1.78
C GLY A 180 -5.34 12.88 -3.16
N SER A 181 -4.15 13.08 -3.75
CA SER A 181 -4.05 13.62 -5.12
C SER A 181 -4.61 12.63 -6.15
N ASN A 182 -4.42 11.32 -5.97
CA ASN A 182 -5.01 10.30 -6.84
C ASN A 182 -6.53 10.17 -6.65
N ALA A 183 -7.04 10.29 -5.43
CA ALA A 183 -8.48 10.40 -5.17
C ALA A 183 -9.08 11.64 -5.87
N ALA A 184 -8.42 12.80 -5.75
CA ALA A 184 -8.86 14.03 -6.38
C ALA A 184 -8.93 13.93 -7.91
N ARG A 185 -7.92 13.33 -8.56
CA ARG A 185 -7.94 13.11 -10.02
C ARG A 185 -9.16 12.31 -10.46
N MET A 186 -9.52 11.27 -9.71
CA MET A 186 -10.70 10.46 -10.03
C MET A 186 -12.00 11.20 -9.77
N ALA A 187 -12.12 11.91 -8.63
CA ALA A 187 -13.31 12.67 -8.29
C ALA A 187 -13.57 13.82 -9.28
N VAL A 188 -12.52 14.56 -9.66
CA VAL A 188 -12.57 15.59 -10.72
C VAL A 188 -12.96 14.97 -12.06
N GLY A 189 -12.36 13.82 -12.41
CA GLY A 189 -12.69 13.07 -13.63
C GLY A 189 -14.17 12.65 -13.70
N LEU A 190 -14.79 12.36 -12.56
CA LEU A 190 -16.23 12.08 -12.43
C LEU A 190 -17.08 13.34 -12.29
N ARG A 191 -16.47 14.54 -12.37
CA ARG A 191 -17.13 15.85 -12.27
C ARG A 191 -17.79 16.14 -10.91
N ALA A 192 -17.26 15.58 -9.83
CA ALA A 192 -17.68 15.92 -8.47
C ALA A 192 -17.23 17.35 -8.08
N ASP A 193 -17.89 17.96 -7.09
CA ASP A 193 -17.42 19.19 -6.44
C ASP A 193 -16.35 18.84 -5.41
N VAL A 194 -15.07 18.98 -5.78
CA VAL A 194 -13.92 18.46 -5.02
C VAL A 194 -13.26 19.54 -4.19
N THR A 195 -13.03 19.26 -2.91
CA THR A 195 -12.19 20.06 -2.02
C THR A 195 -11.09 19.19 -1.41
N ILE A 196 -9.84 19.64 -1.53
CA ILE A 196 -8.66 18.98 -0.93
C ILE A 196 -8.19 19.83 0.25
N LEU A 197 -8.02 19.19 1.40
CA LEU A 197 -7.52 19.80 2.64
C LEU A 197 -6.12 19.29 2.94
N ASP A 198 -5.14 20.18 3.08
CA ASP A 198 -3.78 19.85 3.53
C ASP A 198 -3.22 21.00 4.39
N ASN A 199 -2.31 20.69 5.31
CA ASN A 199 -1.64 21.70 6.16
C ASN A 199 -0.25 22.10 5.67
N ASN A 200 0.24 21.48 4.61
CA ASN A 200 1.52 21.79 3.98
C ASN A 200 1.30 22.72 2.77
N VAL A 201 1.83 23.94 2.87
CA VAL A 201 1.64 24.98 1.84
C VAL A 201 2.28 24.59 0.50
N ASP A 202 3.39 23.85 0.50
CA ASP A 202 4.02 23.41 -0.75
C ASP A 202 3.20 22.31 -1.44
N THR A 203 2.58 21.42 -0.66
CA THR A 203 1.58 20.48 -1.16
C THR A 203 0.40 21.23 -1.79
N LEU A 204 -0.13 22.27 -1.10
CA LEU A 204 -1.23 23.07 -1.63
C LEU A 204 -0.87 23.78 -2.94
N ARG A 205 0.32 24.39 -3.04
CA ARG A 205 0.81 25.03 -4.28
C ARG A 205 0.90 24.04 -5.44
N ARG A 206 1.43 22.84 -5.17
CA ARG A 206 1.52 21.78 -6.16
C ARG A 206 0.14 21.35 -6.67
N LEU A 207 -0.81 21.15 -5.75
CA LEU A 207 -2.19 20.74 -6.07
C LEU A 207 -2.94 21.84 -6.83
N ASP A 208 -2.80 23.11 -6.43
CA ASP A 208 -3.38 24.25 -7.11
C ASP A 208 -2.91 24.33 -8.58
N SER A 209 -1.59 24.19 -8.77
CA SER A 209 -0.99 24.13 -10.11
C SER A 209 -1.46 22.92 -10.92
N GLU A 210 -1.68 21.77 -10.28
CA GLU A 210 -2.11 20.54 -10.94
C GLU A 210 -3.57 20.60 -11.36
N PHE A 211 -4.46 21.05 -10.47
CA PHE A 211 -5.91 21.01 -10.72
C PHE A 211 -6.46 22.26 -11.41
N GLN A 212 -5.73 23.37 -11.38
CA GLN A 212 -6.07 24.62 -12.11
C GLN A 212 -7.54 25.06 -11.89
N GLY A 213 -8.02 24.95 -10.64
CA GLY A 213 -9.39 25.32 -10.26
C GLY A 213 -10.43 24.20 -10.43
N ALA A 214 -10.10 23.06 -11.02
CA ALA A 214 -11.00 21.90 -11.10
C ALA A 214 -11.25 21.24 -9.73
N ALA A 215 -10.37 21.47 -8.75
CA ALA A 215 -10.57 21.17 -7.35
C ALA A 215 -10.23 22.39 -6.51
N LYS A 216 -10.97 22.60 -5.42
CA LYS A 216 -10.66 23.60 -4.40
C LYS A 216 -9.52 23.08 -3.54
N VAL A 217 -8.47 23.86 -3.36
CA VAL A 217 -7.33 23.50 -2.52
C VAL A 217 -7.32 24.44 -1.32
N VAL A 218 -7.50 23.89 -0.12
CA VAL A 218 -7.78 24.67 1.09
C VAL A 218 -6.83 24.27 2.21
N TYR A 219 -6.31 25.27 2.94
CA TYR A 219 -5.47 25.00 4.12
C TYR A 219 -6.28 24.34 5.24
N SER A 220 -5.81 23.20 5.72
CA SER A 220 -6.46 22.40 6.75
C SER A 220 -6.19 23.00 8.14
N ASN A 221 -7.24 23.43 8.81
CA ASN A 221 -7.29 23.75 10.23
C ASN A 221 -8.64 23.27 10.80
N ARG A 222 -8.89 23.43 12.09
CA ARG A 222 -10.11 22.93 12.74
C ARG A 222 -11.37 23.48 12.09
N GLU A 223 -11.41 24.78 11.80
CA GLU A 223 -12.58 25.45 11.20
C GLU A 223 -12.84 24.98 9.77
N THR A 224 -11.80 24.99 8.92
CA THR A 224 -11.94 24.59 7.52
C THR A 224 -12.29 23.09 7.39
N LEU A 225 -11.69 22.24 8.23
CA LEU A 225 -11.99 20.82 8.28
C LEU A 225 -13.46 20.59 8.66
N GLU A 226 -13.94 21.14 9.78
CA GLU A 226 -15.31 20.98 10.25
C GLU A 226 -16.31 21.48 9.21
N ARG A 227 -16.13 22.70 8.71
CA ARG A 227 -17.02 23.31 7.71
C ARG A 227 -17.17 22.47 6.45
N HIS A 228 -16.09 21.89 5.93
CA HIS A 228 -16.14 21.05 4.75
C HIS A 228 -16.70 19.65 5.06
N LEU A 229 -16.35 19.03 6.20
CA LEU A 229 -16.90 17.75 6.63
C LEU A 229 -18.43 17.77 6.72
N LEU A 230 -18.99 18.78 7.38
CA LEU A 230 -20.46 18.90 7.57
C LEU A 230 -21.21 19.13 6.26
N ALA A 231 -20.53 19.66 5.25
CA ALA A 231 -21.11 19.88 3.92
C ALA A 231 -20.89 18.70 2.96
N ALA A 232 -20.04 17.74 3.31
CA ALA A 232 -19.63 16.64 2.42
C ALA A 232 -20.75 15.62 2.19
N ASP A 233 -20.75 15.04 1.00
CA ASP A 233 -21.48 13.81 0.68
C ASP A 233 -20.52 12.60 0.75
N LEU A 234 -19.25 12.81 0.35
CA LEU A 234 -18.19 11.80 0.43
C LEU A 234 -16.93 12.41 1.05
N VAL A 235 -16.35 11.71 2.03
CA VAL A 235 -15.07 12.07 2.66
C VAL A 235 -14.03 10.98 2.38
N ILE A 236 -12.84 11.38 1.95
CA ILE A 236 -11.70 10.49 1.78
C ILE A 236 -10.61 10.85 2.80
N GLY A 237 -10.30 9.91 3.69
CA GLY A 237 -9.20 10.00 4.64
C GLY A 237 -7.90 9.50 4.00
N GLY A 238 -7.06 10.42 3.51
CA GLY A 238 -5.81 10.08 2.80
C GLY A 238 -4.54 10.55 3.53
N VAL A 239 -4.57 10.61 4.86
CA VAL A 239 -3.42 11.06 5.66
C VAL A 239 -2.49 9.88 5.93
N LEU A 240 -1.22 10.07 5.61
CA LEU A 240 -0.15 9.11 5.91
C LEU A 240 0.92 9.82 6.75
N VAL A 241 1.29 9.20 7.88
CA VAL A 241 2.47 9.61 8.66
C VAL A 241 3.48 8.46 8.60
N PRO A 242 4.62 8.64 7.91
CA PRO A 242 5.62 7.58 7.80
C PRO A 242 6.07 7.07 9.17
N GLY A 243 5.98 5.74 9.39
CA GLY A 243 6.43 5.09 10.63
C GLY A 243 5.59 5.35 11.88
N ALA A 244 4.42 6.02 11.77
CA ALA A 244 3.56 6.34 12.91
C ALA A 244 2.07 6.05 12.61
N THR A 245 1.26 6.04 13.65
CA THR A 245 -0.20 5.97 13.52
C THR A 245 -0.77 7.27 12.95
N ALA A 246 -1.81 7.16 12.13
CA ALA A 246 -2.51 8.32 11.61
C ALA A 246 -3.17 9.15 12.75
N PRO A 247 -3.08 10.49 12.73
CA PRO A 247 -3.78 11.32 13.70
C PRO A 247 -5.29 11.23 13.50
N LYS A 248 -6.06 11.19 14.59
CA LYS A 248 -7.52 11.25 14.55
C LYS A 248 -7.99 12.67 14.27
N LEU A 249 -8.26 12.97 13.00
CA LEU A 249 -8.67 14.29 12.52
C LEU A 249 -10.19 14.47 12.54
N VAL A 250 -10.95 13.39 12.30
CA VAL A 250 -12.41 13.39 12.30
C VAL A 250 -12.90 12.73 13.58
N SER A 251 -13.52 13.51 14.45
CA SER A 251 -14.06 13.01 15.73
C SER A 251 -15.44 12.38 15.55
N ARG A 252 -15.89 11.64 16.58
CA ARG A 252 -17.27 11.12 16.62
C ARG A 252 -18.32 12.24 16.61
N ASP A 253 -18.04 13.40 17.23
CA ASP A 253 -18.92 14.58 17.16
C ASP A 253 -19.09 15.08 15.71
N HIS A 254 -18.02 15.11 14.94
CA HIS A 254 -18.13 15.44 13.52
C HIS A 254 -19.05 14.47 12.77
N ILE A 255 -18.91 13.15 13.03
CA ILE A 255 -19.71 12.11 12.37
C ILE A 255 -21.20 12.31 12.64
N SER A 256 -21.57 12.51 13.92
CA SER A 256 -22.98 12.68 14.33
C SER A 256 -23.65 13.93 13.74
N ARG A 257 -22.86 14.87 13.22
CA ARG A 257 -23.33 16.13 12.61
C ARG A 257 -23.21 16.15 11.08
N MET A 258 -22.65 15.12 10.47
CA MET A 258 -22.59 14.95 9.02
C MET A 258 -24.00 14.70 8.44
N LYS A 259 -24.13 14.84 7.13
CA LYS A 259 -25.39 14.54 6.44
C LYS A 259 -25.74 13.05 6.59
N PRO A 260 -27.00 12.72 6.90
CA PRO A 260 -27.46 11.33 6.88
C PRO A 260 -27.22 10.67 5.52
N GLY A 261 -26.63 9.49 5.52
CA GLY A 261 -26.24 8.76 4.31
C GLY A 261 -25.00 9.31 3.60
N ALA A 262 -24.27 10.26 4.19
CA ALA A 262 -22.91 10.57 3.73
C ALA A 262 -22.00 9.36 3.86
N ALA A 263 -20.93 9.31 3.07
CA ALA A 263 -19.98 8.20 3.10
C ALA A 263 -18.57 8.67 3.46
N ILE A 264 -17.83 7.82 4.17
CA ILE A 264 -16.42 8.01 4.49
C ILE A 264 -15.64 6.81 3.98
N VAL A 265 -14.55 7.06 3.28
CA VAL A 265 -13.54 6.07 2.93
C VAL A 265 -12.25 6.42 3.66
N ASP A 266 -11.95 5.68 4.72
CA ASP A 266 -10.73 5.90 5.51
C ASP A 266 -9.59 5.04 4.97
N VAL A 267 -8.85 5.58 3.99
CA VAL A 267 -7.70 4.89 3.38
C VAL A 267 -6.54 4.78 4.37
N ALA A 268 -6.48 5.64 5.39
CA ALA A 268 -5.47 5.60 6.44
C ALA A 268 -5.67 4.44 7.43
N ILE A 269 -6.66 3.57 7.22
CA ILE A 269 -7.04 2.50 8.15
C ILE A 269 -5.89 1.53 8.45
N ASP A 270 -5.01 1.27 7.49
CA ASP A 270 -3.81 0.44 7.68
C ASP A 270 -2.86 1.01 8.76
N GLN A 271 -2.97 2.31 9.05
CA GLN A 271 -2.24 3.02 10.11
C GLN A 271 -3.15 3.43 11.28
N GLY A 272 -4.24 2.71 11.51
CA GLY A 272 -5.20 2.96 12.57
C GLY A 272 -6.34 3.93 12.19
N GLY A 273 -6.33 4.49 10.97
CA GLY A 273 -7.35 5.40 10.46
C GLY A 273 -7.27 6.83 11.00
N CYS A 274 -7.71 7.80 10.20
CA CYS A 274 -7.77 9.21 10.59
C CYS A 274 -9.15 9.64 11.14
N VAL A 275 -10.11 8.73 11.16
CA VAL A 275 -11.46 8.94 11.72
C VAL A 275 -11.58 8.18 13.04
N GLU A 276 -12.12 8.82 14.06
CA GLU A 276 -12.24 8.23 15.41
C GLU A 276 -13.12 6.98 15.42
N THR A 277 -14.18 6.97 14.64
CA THR A 277 -15.15 5.85 14.53
C THR A 277 -14.70 4.75 13.57
N SER A 278 -13.58 4.90 12.86
CA SER A 278 -13.07 3.90 11.93
C SER A 278 -12.50 2.68 12.66
N HIS A 279 -12.85 1.50 12.16
CA HIS A 279 -12.18 0.22 12.45
C HIS A 279 -11.99 -0.56 11.16
N ALA A 280 -10.96 -1.40 11.12
CA ALA A 280 -10.64 -2.16 9.91
C ALA A 280 -11.78 -3.11 9.52
N THR A 281 -12.11 -3.13 8.23
CA THR A 281 -13.07 -4.04 7.60
C THR A 281 -12.37 -4.91 6.54
N THR A 282 -13.11 -5.84 5.96
CA THR A 282 -12.60 -6.77 4.94
C THR A 282 -13.30 -6.56 3.60
N HIS A 283 -12.78 -7.17 2.54
CA HIS A 283 -13.44 -7.14 1.23
C HIS A 283 -14.78 -7.90 1.21
N GLU A 284 -15.02 -8.82 2.15
CA GLU A 284 -16.27 -9.57 2.29
C GLU A 284 -17.36 -8.71 2.94
N ASP A 285 -17.01 -7.95 4.00
CA ASP A 285 -17.91 -7.03 4.70
C ASP A 285 -17.24 -5.64 4.76
N PRO A 286 -17.32 -4.85 3.66
CA PRO A 286 -16.46 -3.69 3.49
C PRO A 286 -16.96 -2.44 4.21
N THR A 287 -18.24 -2.40 4.63
CA THR A 287 -18.86 -1.19 5.15
C THR A 287 -19.62 -1.43 6.44
N PHE A 288 -19.68 -0.39 7.28
CA PHE A 288 -20.56 -0.33 8.45
C PHE A 288 -21.14 1.09 8.59
N ILE A 289 -22.15 1.26 9.42
CA ILE A 289 -22.82 2.56 9.60
C ILE A 289 -22.66 3.02 11.06
N VAL A 290 -22.25 4.29 11.24
CA VAL A 290 -22.22 4.97 12.54
C VAL A 290 -22.91 6.30 12.37
N ASP A 291 -23.88 6.60 13.24
CA ASP A 291 -24.64 7.84 13.24
C ASP A 291 -25.14 8.23 11.83
N GLU A 292 -25.74 7.27 11.11
CA GLU A 292 -26.26 7.37 9.74
C GLU A 292 -25.20 7.67 8.66
N VAL A 293 -23.89 7.58 8.96
CA VAL A 293 -22.78 7.77 8.01
C VAL A 293 -22.18 6.41 7.66
N VAL A 294 -22.07 6.13 6.36
CA VAL A 294 -21.47 4.86 5.85
C VAL A 294 -19.95 4.96 5.92
N HIS A 295 -19.33 3.99 6.56
CA HIS A 295 -17.87 3.87 6.67
C HIS A 295 -17.38 2.71 5.81
N TYR A 296 -16.44 2.99 4.91
CA TYR A 296 -15.65 2.00 4.18
C TYR A 296 -14.21 2.06 4.68
N CYS A 297 -13.77 1.02 5.36
CA CYS A 297 -12.48 0.98 6.06
C CYS A 297 -11.70 -0.31 5.76
N VAL A 298 -11.76 -0.78 4.50
CA VAL A 298 -11.10 -2.03 4.11
C VAL A 298 -9.59 -1.87 4.17
N ALA A 299 -8.95 -2.66 5.03
CA ALA A 299 -7.51 -2.81 5.03
C ALA A 299 -7.06 -3.51 3.73
N ASN A 300 -5.94 -3.06 3.17
CA ASN A 300 -5.43 -3.61 1.90
C ASN A 300 -6.36 -3.37 0.68
N MET A 301 -6.92 -2.17 0.57
CA MET A 301 -7.75 -1.78 -0.60
C MET A 301 -7.16 -2.18 -1.96
N PRO A 302 -5.84 -2.03 -2.23
CA PRO A 302 -5.25 -2.41 -3.51
C PRO A 302 -5.37 -3.90 -3.86
N GLY A 303 -5.58 -4.77 -2.87
CA GLY A 303 -5.82 -6.22 -3.07
C GLY A 303 -7.06 -6.52 -3.89
N ALA A 304 -8.11 -5.70 -3.81
CA ALA A 304 -9.34 -5.88 -4.58
C ALA A 304 -9.15 -5.68 -6.10
N VAL A 305 -8.15 -4.93 -6.51
CA VAL A 305 -7.82 -4.70 -7.93
C VAL A 305 -6.43 -5.28 -8.24
N ALA A 306 -6.27 -6.54 -7.87
CA ALA A 306 -4.99 -7.25 -7.82
C ALA A 306 -4.19 -7.19 -9.13
N ARG A 307 -4.84 -7.26 -10.29
CA ARG A 307 -4.16 -7.18 -11.60
C ARG A 307 -3.47 -5.81 -11.79
N THR A 308 -4.20 -4.71 -11.58
CA THR A 308 -3.64 -3.35 -11.66
C THR A 308 -2.55 -3.14 -10.63
N SER A 309 -2.81 -3.54 -9.39
CA SER A 309 -1.88 -3.39 -8.26
C SER A 309 -0.57 -4.16 -8.48
N THR A 310 -0.65 -5.40 -8.98
CA THR A 310 0.55 -6.19 -9.27
C THR A 310 1.41 -5.54 -10.34
N VAL A 311 0.83 -5.13 -11.46
CA VAL A 311 1.59 -4.52 -12.56
C VAL A 311 2.21 -3.20 -12.10
N ALA A 312 1.45 -2.35 -11.40
CA ALA A 312 1.94 -1.08 -10.89
C ALA A 312 3.10 -1.27 -9.89
N LEU A 313 2.95 -2.20 -8.94
CA LEU A 313 4.00 -2.53 -7.98
C LEU A 313 5.24 -3.11 -8.68
N ASN A 314 5.03 -4.05 -9.59
CA ASN A 314 6.12 -4.73 -10.28
C ASN A 314 6.95 -3.78 -11.16
N ASN A 315 6.32 -2.79 -11.79
CA ASN A 315 7.04 -1.73 -12.52
C ASN A 315 7.97 -0.93 -11.60
N ALA A 316 7.58 -0.72 -10.35
CA ALA A 316 8.39 0.01 -9.37
C ALA A 316 9.48 -0.88 -8.74
N THR A 317 9.18 -2.16 -8.47
CA THR A 317 10.11 -3.07 -7.78
C THR A 317 11.17 -3.67 -8.71
N LEU A 318 10.86 -3.87 -9.99
CA LEU A 318 11.75 -4.54 -10.96
C LEU A 318 13.18 -3.94 -11.03
N PRO A 319 13.39 -2.62 -11.06
CA PRO A 319 14.76 -2.06 -11.06
C PRO A 319 15.57 -2.47 -9.83
N PHE A 320 14.92 -2.56 -8.66
CA PHE A 320 15.56 -2.98 -7.41
C PHE A 320 15.81 -4.49 -7.39
N ILE A 321 14.87 -5.30 -7.91
CA ILE A 321 15.04 -6.74 -8.05
C ILE A 321 16.26 -7.04 -8.95
N ILE A 322 16.38 -6.37 -10.09
CA ILE A 322 17.53 -6.50 -11.00
C ILE A 322 18.83 -6.10 -10.27
N LYS A 323 18.85 -4.97 -9.58
CA LYS A 323 20.02 -4.51 -8.82
C LYS A 323 20.44 -5.52 -7.77
N LEU A 324 19.50 -6.06 -6.98
CA LEU A 324 19.75 -7.08 -5.98
C LEU A 324 20.24 -8.40 -6.62
N ALA A 325 19.67 -8.77 -7.77
CA ALA A 325 20.03 -9.99 -8.49
C ALA A 325 21.44 -9.94 -9.10
N GLU A 326 21.83 -8.81 -9.67
CA GLU A 326 23.14 -8.62 -10.34
C GLU A 326 24.27 -8.39 -9.35
N GLN A 327 24.05 -7.61 -8.28
CA GLN A 327 25.11 -7.18 -7.35
C GLN A 327 25.16 -8.01 -6.06
N GLY A 328 24.10 -8.77 -5.77
CA GLY A 328 23.87 -9.35 -4.45
C GLY A 328 23.44 -8.27 -3.43
N TYR A 329 22.73 -8.67 -2.38
CA TYR A 329 22.17 -7.73 -1.41
C TYR A 329 23.24 -6.81 -0.77
N ARG A 330 24.42 -7.36 -0.42
CA ARG A 330 25.48 -6.60 0.26
C ARG A 330 25.96 -5.41 -0.57
N ASN A 331 26.36 -5.63 -1.81
CA ASN A 331 26.84 -4.57 -2.69
C ASN A 331 25.72 -3.62 -3.11
N ALA A 332 24.52 -4.13 -3.37
CA ALA A 332 23.37 -3.31 -3.75
C ALA A 332 22.98 -2.31 -2.63
N LEU A 333 22.98 -2.77 -1.37
CA LEU A 333 22.66 -1.94 -0.21
C LEU A 333 23.76 -0.91 0.08
N LEU A 334 25.04 -1.28 -0.05
CA LEU A 334 26.18 -0.36 0.14
C LEU A 334 26.23 0.70 -0.95
N ALA A 335 25.85 0.38 -2.18
CA ALA A 335 25.87 1.29 -3.32
C ALA A 335 24.67 2.26 -3.35
N ASP A 336 23.60 1.98 -2.62
CA ASP A 336 22.36 2.75 -2.68
C ASP A 336 21.80 3.03 -1.27
N PRO A 337 22.05 4.23 -0.73
CA PRO A 337 21.59 4.58 0.62
C PRO A 337 20.07 4.59 0.76
N HIS A 338 19.34 4.77 -0.35
CA HIS A 338 17.89 4.74 -0.35
C HIS A 338 17.35 3.30 -0.28
N LEU A 339 17.97 2.36 -0.98
CA LEU A 339 17.67 0.94 -0.85
C LEU A 339 18.10 0.42 0.53
N LEU A 340 19.20 0.93 1.11
CA LEU A 340 19.66 0.58 2.45
C LEU A 340 18.61 0.86 3.53
N HIS A 341 17.82 1.92 3.40
CA HIS A 341 16.67 2.17 4.30
C HIS A 341 15.63 1.05 4.27
N GLY A 342 15.59 0.28 3.19
CA GLY A 342 14.74 -0.91 3.07
C GLY A 342 15.17 -2.05 4.00
N LEU A 343 16.43 -2.12 4.44
CA LEU A 343 16.92 -3.20 5.27
C LEU A 343 16.35 -3.11 6.69
N ASN A 344 15.45 -4.02 7.03
CA ASN A 344 14.76 -4.02 8.32
C ASN A 344 15.30 -5.07 9.30
N VAL A 345 15.69 -6.25 8.79
CA VAL A 345 16.28 -7.34 9.59
C VAL A 345 17.44 -7.95 8.83
N MET A 346 18.55 -8.22 9.51
CA MET A 346 19.71 -8.94 8.96
C MET A 346 20.51 -9.62 10.05
N ALA A 347 20.94 -10.85 9.80
CA ALA A 347 21.81 -11.62 10.71
C ALA A 347 21.28 -11.68 12.15
N GLY A 348 19.96 -11.84 12.32
CA GLY A 348 19.31 -11.92 13.62
C GLY A 348 19.17 -10.60 14.36
N LYS A 349 19.30 -9.45 13.67
CA LYS A 349 19.24 -8.11 14.28
C LYS A 349 18.30 -7.19 13.54
N ILE A 350 17.66 -6.25 14.27
CA ILE A 350 16.83 -5.20 13.71
C ILE A 350 17.69 -4.04 13.25
N THR A 351 17.50 -3.63 11.98
CA THR A 351 18.20 -2.54 11.33
C THR A 351 17.30 -1.36 10.92
N CYS A 352 16.02 -1.39 11.32
CA CYS A 352 15.06 -0.31 11.19
C CYS A 352 14.75 0.28 12.58
N LYS A 353 15.03 1.59 12.79
CA LYS A 353 14.86 2.25 14.09
C LYS A 353 13.41 2.26 14.56
N GLU A 354 12.48 2.51 13.66
CA GLU A 354 11.05 2.61 13.93
C GLU A 354 10.52 1.26 14.46
N VAL A 355 10.95 0.16 13.87
CA VAL A 355 10.61 -1.20 14.32
C VAL A 355 11.23 -1.50 15.68
N ALA A 356 12.50 -1.14 15.89
CA ALA A 356 13.19 -1.32 17.17
C ALA A 356 12.46 -0.58 18.31
N VAL A 357 12.06 0.68 18.06
CA VAL A 357 11.31 1.52 19.01
C VAL A 357 9.94 0.93 19.29
N ALA A 358 9.19 0.53 18.26
CA ALA A 358 7.85 -0.01 18.40
C ALA A 358 7.80 -1.25 19.32
N HIS A 359 8.84 -2.07 19.29
CA HIS A 359 8.91 -3.32 20.07
C HIS A 359 9.85 -3.24 21.28
N ASN A 360 10.43 -2.08 21.56
CA ASN A 360 11.45 -1.92 22.62
C ASN A 360 12.61 -2.92 22.47
N LEU A 361 13.09 -3.10 21.24
CA LEU A 361 14.21 -3.99 20.89
C LEU A 361 15.47 -3.19 20.54
N ALA A 362 16.63 -3.86 20.55
CA ALA A 362 17.90 -3.23 20.22
C ALA A 362 17.99 -2.92 18.71
N TYR A 363 18.30 -1.68 18.37
CA TYR A 363 18.64 -1.27 17.02
C TYR A 363 20.12 -1.55 16.73
N THR A 364 20.39 -2.01 15.51
CA THR A 364 21.77 -2.18 14.99
C THR A 364 21.92 -1.39 13.69
N ASP A 365 22.95 -0.57 13.60
CA ASP A 365 23.25 0.16 12.36
C ASP A 365 23.53 -0.85 11.23
N PRO A 366 22.77 -0.81 10.12
CA PRO A 366 22.94 -1.74 9.00
C PRO A 366 24.35 -1.75 8.42
N LEU A 367 25.07 -0.61 8.43
CA LEU A 367 26.44 -0.53 7.91
C LEU A 367 27.43 -1.40 8.71
N THR A 368 27.18 -1.61 10.02
CA THR A 368 28.03 -2.49 10.84
C THR A 368 27.91 -3.97 10.49
N LEU A 369 26.80 -4.37 9.85
CA LEU A 369 26.54 -5.75 9.42
C LEU A 369 26.97 -5.96 7.97
N LEU A 370 27.04 -4.92 7.17
CA LEU A 370 27.41 -4.97 5.76
C LEU A 370 28.92 -4.83 5.53
N ASN A 371 29.68 -4.30 6.47
CA ASN A 371 31.14 -4.27 6.45
C ASN A 371 31.70 -5.52 7.13
#